data_61c5abb5e09986055f4e007f8ca00315
#
_entry.id   61c5abb5e09986055f4e007f8ca00315
#
_cell.length_a   1.000
_cell.length_b   1.000
_cell.length_c   1.000
_cell.angle_alpha   90.00
_cell.angle_beta   90.00
_cell.angle_gamma   90.00
#
_symmetry.space_group_name_H-M   'P 1'
#
loop_
_entity.id
_entity.type
_entity.pdbx_description
1 polymer ?
#
loop_
_entity_poly.entity_id
_entity_poly.type
_entity_poly.pdbx_seq_one_letter_code
_entity_poly.pdbx_strand_id
1 'polypeptide(L)'
;GVALSPLSVETVTSGGGFAATNVDTLHFGDSNGPTAWQMCQWWSRYDLGGTPAVRTTEGTCYANAGKRVMRRDDGTLLLEVLGSAEYDAPRRDGEAWPRLLVQQDFDPAPVVGAMSSLTLSMNLRVAYCRNAMESGYDEALHTVQAPFYLHLRNTNRSSEDYGKALWVGIPTFDYRYERLAATESVHWDTGTATYIYTVPPRSIWGDISFHDGRWHGVCRDILPAVRRALEAMRERGELTHSSAGDMAVTGMNFGWEVPGTFDAAIEVRGMSLIAAMRRTEPVRVCLATTMGDIVLELDDRTPRHRDNFAALVREGYYDSLLFHRVIGDFMIQGGDPRTRTVSGAEFDVEGPETGERRYWESIPAEIRFPELYHRRGVLAAAREGDDVNPERRSSRTQFYIVWGRRMDDAALEATQERVRRQLGEWFYYPDSVREAYRTAGGTPHLDGAYTVFGHVVEGMETLEAIQRTPTDSLDRPIEDVRILRARIVGADGRADDKDNGQND
;
A
#
# COMPACT_ATOMS: atom_id res chain seq x y z
N GLY A 1 -1.39 12.23 -5.23
CA GLY A 1 -1.15 11.30 -6.34
C GLY A 1 -0.84 12.04 -7.64
N VAL A 2 -0.25 11.36 -8.64
CA VAL A 2 0.05 11.91 -9.99
C VAL A 2 -1.14 12.65 -10.59
N ALA A 3 -2.33 12.26 -10.18
CA ALA A 3 -3.57 12.74 -10.75
C ALA A 3 -3.88 14.23 -10.52
N LEU A 4 -3.25 14.93 -9.61
CA LEU A 4 -3.69 16.27 -9.19
C LEU A 4 -2.64 17.38 -9.33
N SER A 5 -1.38 17.06 -9.59
CA SER A 5 -0.33 18.05 -9.76
C SER A 5 0.07 18.20 -11.24
N PRO A 6 0.54 19.38 -11.66
CA PRO A 6 1.22 19.54 -12.93
C PRO A 6 2.44 18.62 -12.99
N LEU A 7 2.78 18.16 -14.20
CA LEU A 7 3.98 17.38 -14.47
C LEU A 7 5.02 18.29 -15.13
N SER A 8 6.19 18.47 -14.53
CA SER A 8 7.32 19.05 -15.24
C SER A 8 7.85 18.06 -16.28
N VAL A 9 8.20 18.54 -17.46
CA VAL A 9 8.70 17.71 -18.56
C VAL A 9 10.22 17.76 -18.56
N GLU A 10 10.83 16.61 -18.31
CA GLU A 10 12.28 16.46 -18.40
C GLU A 10 12.68 15.72 -19.67
N THR A 11 13.74 16.18 -20.31
CA THR A 11 14.39 15.50 -21.43
C THR A 11 15.90 15.43 -21.19
N VAL A 12 16.54 14.44 -21.79
CA VAL A 12 18.01 14.34 -21.87
C VAL A 12 18.42 14.53 -23.31
N THR A 13 19.15 15.59 -23.58
CA THR A 13 19.76 15.80 -24.89
C THR A 13 20.99 14.92 -25.09
N SER A 14 21.14 14.35 -26.28
CA SER A 14 22.27 13.50 -26.68
C SER A 14 23.60 14.23 -26.55
N GLY A 15 24.54 13.71 -25.77
CA GLY A 15 25.91 14.22 -25.72
C GLY A 15 26.61 14.09 -24.38
N GLY A 16 26.89 12.87 -23.93
CA GLY A 16 27.94 12.62 -22.93
C GLY A 16 27.62 13.05 -21.51
N GLY A 17 26.90 12.18 -20.78
CA GLY A 17 26.56 12.34 -19.37
C GLY A 17 25.06 12.53 -19.17
N PHE A 18 24.53 11.90 -18.11
CA PHE A 18 23.14 12.04 -17.73
C PHE A 18 22.92 13.43 -17.13
N ALA A 19 22.36 14.34 -17.93
CA ALA A 19 21.92 15.65 -17.47
C ALA A 19 20.46 15.83 -17.89
N ALA A 20 19.54 15.69 -16.95
CA ALA A 20 18.13 15.99 -17.17
C ALA A 20 17.91 17.51 -17.21
N THR A 21 17.18 17.99 -18.21
CA THR A 21 16.78 19.39 -18.34
C THR A 21 15.27 19.49 -18.32
N ASN A 22 14.74 20.32 -17.45
CA ASN A 22 13.31 20.63 -17.46
C ASN A 22 12.99 21.58 -18.62
N VAL A 23 12.12 21.16 -19.53
CA VAL A 23 11.80 21.90 -20.77
C VAL A 23 10.40 22.50 -20.78
N ASP A 24 9.47 21.98 -19.95
CA ASP A 24 8.09 22.46 -19.90
C ASP A 24 7.34 21.93 -18.67
N THR A 25 6.06 22.30 -18.54
CA THR A 25 5.14 21.79 -17.52
C THR A 25 3.79 21.43 -18.13
N LEU A 26 3.35 20.18 -17.94
CA LEU A 26 2.03 19.72 -18.36
C LEU A 26 0.99 19.99 -17.26
N HIS A 27 -0.08 20.69 -17.59
CA HIS A 27 -1.17 21.04 -16.68
C HIS A 27 -2.41 20.19 -16.94
N PHE A 28 -2.88 19.47 -15.92
CA PHE A 28 -4.06 18.61 -15.99
C PHE A 28 -5.18 19.17 -15.10
N GLY A 29 -5.85 20.22 -15.54
CA GLY A 29 -6.92 20.91 -14.80
C GLY A 29 -6.45 22.24 -14.19
N ASP A 30 -7.22 22.79 -13.25
CA ASP A 30 -7.04 24.14 -12.71
C ASP A 30 -5.95 24.28 -11.61
N SER A 31 -5.13 23.25 -11.41
CA SER A 31 -4.08 23.26 -10.40
C SER A 31 -2.88 24.10 -10.86
N ASN A 32 -2.69 25.26 -10.23
CA ASN A 32 -1.52 26.14 -10.39
C ASN A 32 -0.47 25.91 -9.27
N GLY A 33 -0.54 24.75 -8.56
CA GLY A 33 0.41 24.41 -7.52
C GLY A 33 1.80 24.04 -8.07
N PRO A 34 2.82 23.95 -7.19
CA PRO A 34 4.16 23.51 -7.59
C PRO A 34 4.11 22.07 -8.16
N THR A 35 4.99 21.80 -9.13
CA THR A 35 5.15 20.46 -9.71
C THR A 35 5.75 19.53 -8.66
N ALA A 36 4.97 18.53 -8.22
CA ALA A 36 5.45 17.47 -7.32
C ALA A 36 5.94 16.24 -8.09
N TRP A 37 5.68 16.18 -9.40
CA TRP A 37 6.01 15.06 -10.27
C TRP A 37 6.73 15.55 -11.52
N GLN A 38 7.63 14.71 -12.03
CA GLN A 38 8.37 14.91 -13.25
C GLN A 38 7.93 13.88 -14.29
N MET A 39 7.93 14.27 -15.56
CA MET A 39 7.74 13.40 -16.72
C MET A 39 9.09 13.21 -17.40
N CYS A 40 9.70 12.05 -17.18
CA CYS A 40 11.00 11.76 -17.74
C CYS A 40 10.87 11.14 -19.13
N GLN A 41 11.43 11.79 -20.16
CA GLN A 41 11.36 11.36 -21.56
C GLN A 41 12.77 11.20 -22.15
N TRP A 42 13.63 10.59 -21.38
CA TRP A 42 15.04 10.45 -21.74
C TRP A 42 15.24 9.68 -23.04
N TRP A 43 16.16 10.19 -23.87
CA TRP A 43 16.55 9.60 -25.13
C TRP A 43 15.43 9.50 -26.18
N SER A 44 14.38 10.28 -26.03
CA SER A 44 13.25 10.31 -26.95
C SER A 44 13.48 11.27 -28.11
N ARG A 45 13.06 10.86 -29.30
CA ARG A 45 13.01 11.72 -30.50
C ARG A 45 11.87 12.75 -30.37
N TYR A 46 10.74 12.34 -29.78
CA TYR A 46 9.56 13.15 -29.57
C TYR A 46 9.30 13.35 -28.09
N ASP A 47 9.71 14.47 -27.52
CA ASP A 47 9.27 14.86 -26.20
C ASP A 47 7.94 15.65 -26.23
N LEU A 48 7.27 15.78 -25.10
CA LEU A 48 6.00 16.48 -24.99
C LEU A 48 6.14 17.97 -24.65
N GLY A 49 7.37 18.49 -24.56
CA GLY A 49 7.62 19.91 -24.35
C GLY A 49 7.02 20.76 -25.48
N GLY A 50 6.30 21.83 -25.11
CA GLY A 50 5.59 22.68 -26.06
C GLY A 50 4.36 22.07 -26.72
N THR A 51 3.96 20.85 -26.36
CA THR A 51 2.75 20.22 -26.88
C THR A 51 1.51 20.85 -26.23
N PRO A 52 0.49 21.28 -27.02
CA PRO A 52 -0.71 21.88 -26.44
C PRO A 52 -1.58 20.84 -25.73
N ALA A 53 -2.21 21.24 -24.63
CA ALA A 53 -3.24 20.46 -23.98
C ALA A 53 -4.50 20.37 -24.85
N VAL A 54 -5.06 19.17 -24.97
CA VAL A 54 -6.33 18.94 -25.66
C VAL A 54 -7.33 18.35 -24.67
N ARG A 55 -8.44 19.06 -24.43
CA ARG A 55 -9.53 18.54 -23.63
C ARG A 55 -10.38 17.61 -24.49
N THR A 56 -10.51 16.37 -24.06
CA THR A 56 -11.36 15.34 -24.67
C THR A 56 -12.58 15.04 -23.78
N THR A 57 -13.47 14.18 -24.22
CA THR A 57 -14.60 13.68 -23.41
C THR A 57 -14.15 12.80 -22.24
N GLU A 58 -12.92 12.28 -22.26
CA GLU A 58 -12.40 11.37 -21.24
C GLU A 58 -11.43 12.05 -20.26
N GLY A 59 -10.90 13.23 -20.62
CA GLY A 59 -9.89 13.89 -19.79
C GLY A 59 -9.03 14.88 -20.57
N THR A 60 -7.93 15.32 -19.98
CA THR A 60 -6.94 16.20 -20.60
C THR A 60 -5.78 15.38 -21.17
N CYS A 61 -5.45 15.62 -22.42
CA CYS A 61 -4.49 14.87 -23.22
C CYS A 61 -3.38 15.78 -23.76
N TYR A 62 -2.14 15.28 -23.72
CA TYR A 62 -1.00 15.81 -24.46
C TYR A 62 -0.49 14.71 -25.40
N ALA A 63 -0.39 14.99 -26.68
CA ALA A 63 0.02 14.00 -27.67
C ALA A 63 0.85 14.61 -28.78
N ASN A 64 1.87 13.88 -29.24
CA ASN A 64 2.64 14.17 -30.44
C ASN A 64 2.80 12.89 -31.29
N ALA A 65 3.72 12.89 -32.24
CA ALA A 65 3.92 11.75 -33.14
C ALA A 65 4.42 10.47 -32.41
N GLY A 66 5.15 10.60 -31.28
CA GLY A 66 5.78 9.48 -30.58
C GLY A 66 5.16 9.14 -29.21
N LYS A 67 4.33 10.02 -28.66
CA LYS A 67 3.82 9.86 -27.29
C LYS A 67 2.44 10.43 -27.08
N ARG A 68 1.75 9.84 -26.12
CA ARG A 68 0.53 10.38 -25.56
C ARG A 68 0.49 10.19 -24.04
N VAL A 69 0.19 11.27 -23.35
CA VAL A 69 -0.09 11.26 -21.91
C VAL A 69 -1.48 11.85 -21.70
N MET A 70 -2.35 11.11 -21.03
CA MET A 70 -3.70 11.55 -20.73
C MET A 70 -4.01 11.34 -19.26
N ARG A 71 -4.55 12.36 -18.62
CA ARG A 71 -5.22 12.22 -17.35
C ARG A 71 -6.72 12.20 -17.58
N ARG A 72 -7.35 11.08 -17.27
CA ARG A 72 -8.80 10.91 -17.35
C ARG A 72 -9.49 11.54 -16.13
N ASP A 73 -10.76 11.84 -16.29
CA ASP A 73 -11.59 12.46 -15.24
C ASP A 73 -11.80 11.54 -14.02
N ASP A 74 -11.71 10.22 -14.22
CA ASP A 74 -11.73 9.23 -13.14
C ASP A 74 -10.40 9.09 -12.38
N GLY A 75 -9.40 9.92 -12.70
CA GLY A 75 -8.08 9.92 -12.09
C GLY A 75 -7.10 8.92 -12.71
N THR A 76 -7.47 8.19 -13.75
CA THR A 76 -6.56 7.31 -14.51
C THR A 76 -5.53 8.13 -15.28
N LEU A 77 -4.25 7.76 -15.15
CA LEU A 77 -3.16 8.26 -15.98
C LEU A 77 -2.83 7.23 -17.05
N LEU A 78 -2.91 7.65 -18.33
CA LEU A 78 -2.46 6.88 -19.48
C LEU A 78 -1.07 7.36 -19.90
N LEU A 79 -0.15 6.42 -20.08
CA LEU A 79 1.18 6.62 -20.67
C LEU A 79 1.28 5.76 -21.92
N GLU A 80 1.43 6.38 -23.09
CA GLU A 80 1.55 5.69 -24.36
C GLU A 80 2.83 6.11 -25.08
N VAL A 81 3.55 5.14 -25.61
CA VAL A 81 4.73 5.35 -26.46
C VAL A 81 4.53 4.64 -27.78
N LEU A 82 4.78 5.36 -28.88
CA LEU A 82 4.80 4.84 -30.24
C LEU A 82 6.23 4.65 -30.69
N GLY A 83 6.81 3.51 -30.33
CA GLY A 83 8.19 3.15 -30.74
C GLY A 83 8.35 3.09 -32.24
N SER A 84 7.25 2.82 -32.98
CA SER A 84 7.24 2.90 -34.44
C SER A 84 7.55 4.30 -35.01
N ALA A 85 7.34 5.36 -34.21
CA ALA A 85 7.74 6.73 -34.57
C ALA A 85 9.12 7.10 -34.01
N GLU A 86 9.55 6.51 -32.90
CA GLU A 86 10.83 6.80 -32.25
C GLU A 86 12.03 6.19 -33.00
N TYR A 87 11.84 5.08 -33.75
CA TYR A 87 12.87 4.35 -34.46
C TYR A 87 12.62 4.32 -35.96
N ASP A 88 13.67 4.56 -36.76
CA ASP A 88 13.63 4.39 -38.23
C ASP A 88 13.94 2.93 -38.65
N ALA A 89 14.57 2.15 -37.77
CA ALA A 89 14.91 0.75 -37.93
C ALA A 89 14.99 0.08 -36.55
N PRO A 90 14.97 -1.27 -36.46
CA PRO A 90 15.19 -1.97 -35.19
C PRO A 90 16.45 -1.48 -34.47
N ARG A 91 16.34 -1.21 -33.17
CA ARG A 91 17.44 -0.74 -32.32
C ARG A 91 18.64 -1.67 -32.40
N ARG A 92 19.86 -1.11 -32.40
CA ARG A 92 21.13 -1.86 -32.38
C ARG A 92 21.69 -1.90 -30.96
N ASP A 93 22.58 -2.87 -30.73
CA ASP A 93 23.33 -2.92 -29.48
C ASP A 93 24.12 -1.63 -29.25
N GLY A 94 24.14 -1.16 -27.99
CA GLY A 94 24.77 0.10 -27.60
C GLY A 94 23.97 1.36 -27.90
N GLU A 95 22.87 1.30 -28.67
CA GLU A 95 22.00 2.46 -28.88
C GLU A 95 21.13 2.71 -27.64
N ALA A 96 20.97 3.98 -27.27
CA ALA A 96 20.02 4.39 -26.22
C ALA A 96 18.57 4.12 -26.65
N TRP A 97 17.66 4.12 -25.69
CA TRP A 97 16.24 3.87 -25.94
C TRP A 97 15.33 4.91 -25.27
N PRO A 98 14.19 5.24 -25.90
CA PRO A 98 13.25 6.20 -25.36
C PRO A 98 12.58 5.70 -24.09
N ARG A 99 12.30 6.66 -23.20
CA ARG A 99 11.58 6.45 -21.96
C ARG A 99 10.37 7.37 -21.87
N LEU A 100 9.38 6.94 -21.13
CA LEU A 100 8.24 7.75 -20.72
C LEU A 100 7.86 7.34 -19.28
N LEU A 101 8.46 8.02 -18.31
CA LEU A 101 8.33 7.71 -16.89
C LEU A 101 7.72 8.90 -16.15
N VAL A 102 6.89 8.62 -15.15
CA VAL A 102 6.57 9.59 -14.09
C VAL A 102 7.50 9.36 -12.91
N GLN A 103 8.09 10.43 -12.40
CA GLN A 103 9.05 10.42 -11.30
C GLN A 103 8.62 11.36 -10.18
N GLN A 104 8.94 11.01 -8.96
CA GLN A 104 8.82 11.89 -7.81
C GLN A 104 10.05 11.75 -6.93
N ASP A 105 10.67 12.88 -6.56
CA ASP A 105 11.68 12.96 -5.53
C ASP A 105 11.04 13.27 -4.18
N PHE A 106 11.60 12.72 -3.10
CA PHE A 106 11.06 12.86 -1.75
C PHE A 106 11.95 13.80 -0.92
N ASP A 107 11.36 14.89 -0.44
CA ASP A 107 11.99 15.81 0.51
C ASP A 107 10.98 16.18 1.61
N PRO A 108 11.25 15.81 2.88
CA PRO A 108 12.40 15.02 3.35
C PRO A 108 12.30 13.54 2.92
N ALA A 109 13.45 12.94 2.61
CA ALA A 109 13.55 11.53 2.26
C ALA A 109 13.43 10.65 3.52
N PRO A 110 12.45 9.74 3.61
CA PRO A 110 12.29 8.90 4.79
C PRO A 110 13.40 7.84 4.90
N VAL A 111 13.96 7.70 6.11
CA VAL A 111 15.05 6.76 6.39
C VAL A 111 14.50 5.34 6.59
N VAL A 112 15.08 4.36 5.88
CA VAL A 112 14.63 2.95 5.89
C VAL A 112 14.62 2.35 7.30
N GLY A 113 15.63 2.66 8.11
CA GLY A 113 15.73 2.16 9.49
C GLY A 113 14.66 2.69 10.44
N ALA A 114 14.11 3.87 10.12
CA ALA A 114 13.05 4.50 10.91
C ALA A 114 11.63 4.09 10.49
N MET A 115 11.48 3.29 9.42
CA MET A 115 10.17 2.85 8.95
C MET A 115 9.68 1.60 9.69
N SER A 116 8.38 1.54 9.96
CA SER A 116 7.64 0.32 10.34
C SER A 116 7.05 -0.39 9.12
N SER A 117 6.66 0.36 8.08
CA SER A 117 6.24 -0.16 6.78
C SER A 117 6.49 0.83 5.64
N LEU A 118 6.57 0.34 4.41
CA LEU A 118 6.60 1.13 3.19
C LEU A 118 5.61 0.54 2.20
N THR A 119 4.41 1.10 2.12
CA THR A 119 3.31 0.52 1.35
C THR A 119 3.24 1.11 -0.04
N LEU A 120 3.39 0.24 -1.05
CA LEU A 120 3.09 0.54 -2.45
C LEU A 120 1.65 0.13 -2.75
N SER A 121 0.86 1.06 -3.28
CA SER A 121 -0.49 0.80 -3.79
C SER A 121 -0.62 1.35 -5.19
N MET A 122 -1.15 0.55 -6.11
CA MET A 122 -1.54 0.99 -7.45
C MET A 122 -2.48 -0.03 -8.11
N ASN A 123 -3.31 0.44 -9.05
CA ASN A 123 -3.98 -0.42 -10.01
C ASN A 123 -3.45 -0.07 -11.39
N LEU A 124 -3.10 -1.06 -12.17
CA LEU A 124 -2.59 -0.86 -13.51
C LEU A 124 -3.10 -1.92 -14.49
N ARG A 125 -3.12 -1.57 -15.77
CA ARG A 125 -3.29 -2.49 -16.90
C ARG A 125 -2.43 -2.07 -18.07
N VAL A 126 -1.93 -3.01 -18.83
CA VAL A 126 -1.38 -2.76 -20.16
C VAL A 126 -2.55 -2.73 -21.12
N ALA A 127 -2.91 -1.55 -21.62
CA ALA A 127 -4.06 -1.38 -22.50
C ALA A 127 -3.82 -2.04 -23.85
N TYR A 128 -2.59 -1.96 -24.35
CA TYR A 128 -2.08 -2.73 -25.49
C TYR A 128 -0.56 -2.70 -25.50
N CYS A 129 0.03 -3.69 -26.18
CA CYS A 129 1.44 -3.74 -26.54
C CYS A 129 1.58 -4.43 -27.89
N ARG A 130 2.25 -3.79 -28.84
CA ARG A 130 2.43 -4.29 -30.20
C ARG A 130 3.91 -4.18 -30.60
N ASN A 131 4.48 -5.28 -31.06
CA ASN A 131 5.75 -5.26 -31.78
C ASN A 131 5.51 -4.70 -33.19
N ALA A 132 6.11 -3.57 -33.50
CA ALA A 132 6.00 -2.90 -34.80
C ALA A 132 7.20 -3.17 -35.73
N MET A 133 8.10 -4.09 -35.36
CA MET A 133 9.21 -4.53 -36.21
C MET A 133 8.71 -5.52 -37.25
N GLU A 134 8.81 -5.18 -38.54
CA GLU A 134 8.47 -6.09 -39.64
C GLU A 134 9.50 -7.24 -39.79
N SER A 135 10.76 -6.98 -39.43
CA SER A 135 11.87 -7.92 -39.44
C SER A 135 12.95 -7.49 -38.45
N GLY A 136 13.89 -8.39 -38.14
CA GLY A 136 15.05 -8.07 -37.31
C GLY A 136 14.77 -8.03 -35.80
N TYR A 137 13.63 -8.59 -35.35
CA TYR A 137 13.38 -8.76 -33.92
C TYR A 137 14.37 -9.76 -33.32
N ASP A 138 15.02 -9.34 -32.25
CA ASP A 138 15.93 -10.14 -31.43
C ASP A 138 15.49 -10.01 -29.97
N GLU A 139 15.05 -11.11 -29.35
CA GLU A 139 14.56 -11.15 -27.98
C GLU A 139 15.63 -10.74 -26.94
N ALA A 140 16.91 -10.97 -27.24
CA ALA A 140 17.99 -10.55 -26.35
C ALA A 140 18.20 -9.03 -26.34
N LEU A 141 17.77 -8.33 -27.39
CA LEU A 141 18.03 -6.90 -27.60
C LEU A 141 16.78 -6.03 -27.55
N HIS A 142 15.63 -6.57 -27.96
CA HIS A 142 14.41 -5.80 -28.17
C HIS A 142 13.31 -6.20 -27.18
N THR A 143 12.82 -5.21 -26.45
CA THR A 143 11.65 -5.34 -25.62
C THR A 143 10.95 -3.99 -25.43
N VAL A 144 9.86 -3.99 -24.74
CA VAL A 144 9.25 -2.87 -24.05
C VAL A 144 8.89 -3.35 -22.66
N GLN A 145 9.27 -2.58 -21.65
CA GLN A 145 9.06 -2.94 -20.26
C GLN A 145 8.53 -1.78 -19.44
N ALA A 146 7.78 -2.09 -18.38
CA ALA A 146 7.24 -1.11 -17.45
C ALA A 146 7.74 -1.43 -16.03
N PRO A 147 8.93 -0.98 -15.64
CA PRO A 147 9.41 -1.11 -14.27
C PRO A 147 8.85 -0.03 -13.36
N PHE A 148 8.71 -0.36 -12.07
CA PHE A 148 8.64 0.60 -10.98
C PHE A 148 9.99 0.58 -10.27
N TYR A 149 10.65 1.71 -10.16
CA TYR A 149 11.89 1.85 -9.43
C TYR A 149 11.72 2.70 -8.18
N LEU A 150 12.29 2.22 -7.09
CA LEU A 150 12.47 2.96 -5.86
C LEU A 150 13.94 3.37 -5.74
N HIS A 151 14.20 4.65 -5.51
CA HIS A 151 15.56 5.18 -5.41
C HIS A 151 15.96 5.24 -3.94
N LEU A 152 17.06 4.59 -3.59
CA LEU A 152 17.66 4.65 -2.27
C LEU A 152 19.03 5.34 -2.36
N ARG A 153 19.38 6.09 -1.33
CA ARG A 153 20.67 6.74 -1.20
C ARG A 153 21.16 6.72 0.25
N ASN A 154 22.44 6.51 0.45
CA ASN A 154 23.05 6.73 1.75
C ASN A 154 23.11 8.23 2.04
N THR A 155 22.38 8.69 3.05
CA THR A 155 22.29 10.10 3.45
C THR A 155 23.06 10.41 4.73
N ASN A 156 23.69 9.41 5.35
CA ASN A 156 24.53 9.60 6.52
C ASN A 156 25.92 10.15 6.13
N ARG A 157 26.15 11.43 6.38
CA ARG A 157 27.40 12.13 6.08
C ARG A 157 28.63 11.54 6.78
N SER A 158 28.43 10.76 7.84
CA SER A 158 29.53 10.10 8.58
C SER A 158 29.84 8.70 8.04
N SER A 159 29.07 8.18 7.09
CA SER A 159 29.30 6.89 6.46
C SER A 159 30.32 7.00 5.33
N GLU A 160 31.21 6.02 5.19
CA GLU A 160 32.13 5.89 4.04
C GLU A 160 31.37 5.69 2.71
N ASP A 161 30.14 5.21 2.79
CA ASP A 161 29.25 5.04 1.65
C ASP A 161 28.35 6.27 1.39
N TYR A 162 28.62 7.43 2.04
CA TYR A 162 27.80 8.62 1.83
C TYR A 162 27.60 8.95 0.35
N GLY A 163 26.37 9.16 -0.05
CA GLY A 163 25.99 9.50 -1.41
C GLY A 163 25.84 8.29 -2.37
N LYS A 164 26.34 7.11 -2.01
CA LYS A 164 26.11 5.91 -2.82
C LYS A 164 24.62 5.58 -2.90
N ALA A 165 24.21 5.12 -4.08
CA ALA A 165 22.80 4.82 -4.39
C ALA A 165 22.58 3.33 -4.68
N LEU A 166 21.31 2.92 -4.53
CA LEU A 166 20.77 1.62 -4.93
C LEU A 166 19.36 1.84 -5.46
N TRP A 167 19.04 1.27 -6.60
CA TRP A 167 17.67 1.24 -7.08
C TRP A 167 17.04 -0.12 -6.79
N VAL A 168 15.80 -0.11 -6.30
CA VAL A 168 15.02 -1.32 -6.09
C VAL A 168 13.95 -1.37 -7.17
N GLY A 169 14.11 -2.28 -8.12
CA GLY A 169 13.21 -2.47 -9.25
C GLY A 169 12.13 -3.48 -8.94
N ILE A 170 10.89 -3.11 -9.18
CA ILE A 170 9.72 -3.98 -9.14
C ILE A 170 9.18 -4.10 -10.57
N PRO A 171 9.52 -5.17 -11.31
CA PRO A 171 9.02 -5.36 -12.66
C PRO A 171 7.51 -5.49 -12.66
N THR A 172 6.83 -4.82 -13.60
CA THR A 172 5.38 -4.95 -13.77
C THR A 172 5.03 -5.60 -15.10
N PHE A 173 5.73 -5.26 -16.18
CA PHE A 173 5.53 -5.80 -17.51
C PHE A 173 6.86 -5.90 -18.26
N ASP A 174 7.03 -6.95 -19.05
CA ASP A 174 8.07 -7.10 -20.07
C ASP A 174 7.48 -7.91 -21.22
N TYR A 175 7.51 -7.37 -22.43
CA TYR A 175 6.94 -7.98 -23.62
C TYR A 175 7.41 -9.43 -23.87
N ARG A 176 8.66 -9.73 -23.52
CA ARG A 176 9.30 -11.03 -23.75
C ARG A 176 8.72 -12.16 -22.90
N TYR A 177 8.11 -11.83 -21.77
CA TYR A 177 7.73 -12.82 -20.76
C TYR A 177 6.27 -12.65 -20.39
N GLU A 178 5.45 -13.66 -20.71
CA GLU A 178 4.07 -13.71 -20.24
C GLU A 178 3.99 -13.66 -18.71
N ARG A 179 4.97 -14.25 -18.04
CA ARG A 179 5.18 -14.21 -16.59
C ARG A 179 6.60 -13.79 -16.29
N LEU A 180 6.75 -12.79 -15.48
CA LEU A 180 8.06 -12.25 -15.08
C LEU A 180 8.85 -13.26 -14.24
N ALA A 181 10.19 -13.13 -14.22
CA ALA A 181 11.09 -14.02 -13.51
C ALA A 181 10.71 -14.16 -12.03
N ALA A 182 10.85 -15.39 -11.48
CA ALA A 182 10.48 -15.70 -10.10
C ALA A 182 11.59 -15.37 -9.08
N THR A 183 12.80 -15.03 -9.54
CA THR A 183 13.99 -14.85 -8.71
C THR A 183 14.43 -13.39 -8.64
N GLU A 184 15.09 -13.03 -7.53
CA GLU A 184 15.79 -11.77 -7.39
C GLU A 184 17.04 -11.72 -8.28
N SER A 185 17.46 -10.52 -8.66
CA SER A 185 18.73 -10.29 -9.36
C SER A 185 19.34 -8.96 -8.96
N VAL A 186 20.67 -8.86 -9.13
CA VAL A 186 21.42 -7.60 -8.93
C VAL A 186 22.32 -7.39 -10.11
N HIS A 187 22.27 -6.23 -10.74
CA HIS A 187 23.18 -5.84 -11.82
C HIS A 187 23.60 -4.38 -11.68
N TRP A 188 24.74 -4.06 -12.27
CA TRP A 188 25.20 -2.68 -12.39
C TRP A 188 24.55 -2.06 -13.64
N ASP A 189 23.90 -0.93 -13.48
CA ASP A 189 23.37 -0.15 -14.59
C ASP A 189 24.32 0.99 -14.94
N THR A 190 24.86 0.95 -16.17
CA THR A 190 25.81 1.96 -16.66
C THR A 190 25.13 3.29 -16.96
N GLY A 191 23.83 3.27 -17.26
CA GLY A 191 23.05 4.48 -17.58
C GLY A 191 22.86 5.38 -16.38
N THR A 192 22.56 4.79 -15.22
CA THR A 192 22.36 5.51 -13.95
C THR A 192 23.58 5.50 -13.05
N ALA A 193 24.65 4.76 -13.45
CA ALA A 193 25.86 4.53 -12.66
C ALA A 193 25.53 4.04 -11.22
N THR A 194 24.57 3.09 -11.11
CA THR A 194 24.16 2.52 -9.82
C THR A 194 23.81 1.04 -9.95
N TYR A 195 23.76 0.35 -8.83
CA TYR A 195 23.20 -1.01 -8.79
C TYR A 195 21.69 -0.97 -8.82
N ILE A 196 21.10 -1.92 -9.54
CA ILE A 196 19.67 -2.21 -9.52
C ILE A 196 19.47 -3.60 -8.91
N TYR A 197 18.74 -3.64 -7.79
CA TYR A 197 18.22 -4.88 -7.22
C TYR A 197 16.79 -5.09 -7.74
N THR A 198 16.56 -6.20 -8.42
CA THR A 198 15.24 -6.57 -8.94
C THR A 198 14.53 -7.49 -7.95
N VAL A 199 13.38 -7.04 -7.45
CA VAL A 199 12.52 -7.81 -6.54
C VAL A 199 11.86 -8.95 -7.32
N PRO A 200 11.74 -10.18 -6.77
CA PRO A 200 10.93 -11.21 -7.40
C PRO A 200 9.49 -10.71 -7.61
N PRO A 201 9.01 -10.54 -8.85
CA PRO A 201 7.71 -9.93 -9.13
C PRO A 201 6.54 -10.65 -8.46
N ARG A 202 6.63 -11.96 -8.33
CA ARG A 202 5.62 -12.79 -7.66
C ARG A 202 5.39 -12.41 -6.20
N SER A 203 6.42 -11.92 -5.50
CA SER A 203 6.29 -11.46 -4.10
C SER A 203 5.43 -10.21 -3.97
N ILE A 204 5.31 -9.43 -5.04
CA ILE A 204 4.54 -8.19 -5.11
C ILE A 204 3.18 -8.43 -5.76
N TRP A 205 3.16 -9.01 -6.95
CA TRP A 205 1.98 -9.14 -7.81
C TRP A 205 1.23 -10.48 -7.67
N GLY A 206 1.86 -11.49 -7.04
CA GLY A 206 1.37 -12.87 -7.10
C GLY A 206 1.63 -13.50 -8.48
N ASP A 207 0.79 -14.43 -8.88
CA ASP A 207 0.92 -15.19 -10.14
C ASP A 207 0.00 -14.61 -11.23
N ILE A 208 0.19 -13.31 -11.56
CA ILE A 208 -0.57 -12.62 -12.59
C ILE A 208 0.27 -12.37 -13.83
N SER A 209 -0.41 -12.16 -14.97
CA SER A 209 0.18 -11.70 -16.22
C SER A 209 -0.45 -10.38 -16.63
N PHE A 210 0.36 -9.37 -16.91
CA PHE A 210 -0.11 -8.09 -17.44
C PHE A 210 -0.36 -8.12 -18.96
N HIS A 211 -0.12 -9.26 -19.62
CA HIS A 211 -0.45 -9.45 -21.04
C HIS A 211 -1.94 -9.71 -21.29
N ASP A 212 -2.74 -9.91 -20.24
CA ASP A 212 -4.18 -10.19 -20.34
C ASP A 212 -5.04 -8.95 -20.58
N GLY A 213 -4.45 -7.75 -20.54
CA GLY A 213 -5.14 -6.47 -20.72
C GLY A 213 -6.13 -6.07 -19.61
N ARG A 214 -6.13 -6.80 -18.48
CA ARG A 214 -7.02 -6.56 -17.36
C ARG A 214 -6.40 -5.63 -16.33
N TRP A 215 -7.25 -5.06 -15.49
CA TRP A 215 -6.81 -4.30 -14.32
C TRP A 215 -6.31 -5.24 -13.24
N HIS A 216 -5.10 -5.00 -12.76
CA HIS A 216 -4.50 -5.66 -11.61
C HIS A 216 -4.13 -4.64 -10.55
N GLY A 217 -4.51 -4.93 -9.29
CA GLY A 217 -4.25 -4.07 -8.16
C GLY A 217 -3.22 -4.65 -7.21
N VAL A 218 -2.39 -3.79 -6.63
CA VAL A 218 -1.50 -4.14 -5.52
C VAL A 218 -1.64 -3.15 -4.38
N CYS A 219 -1.60 -3.66 -3.15
CA CYS A 219 -1.38 -2.90 -1.93
C CYS A 219 -0.48 -3.74 -1.04
N ARG A 220 0.83 -3.45 -1.03
CA ARG A 220 1.85 -4.28 -0.39
C ARG A 220 2.81 -3.45 0.43
N ASP A 221 3.21 -3.99 1.60
CA ASP A 221 4.39 -3.52 2.31
C ASP A 221 5.63 -4.02 1.57
N ILE A 222 6.36 -3.11 0.94
CA ILE A 222 7.62 -3.42 0.22
C ILE A 222 8.87 -3.17 1.07
N LEU A 223 8.73 -2.75 2.33
CA LEU A 223 9.87 -2.54 3.22
C LEU A 223 10.73 -3.81 3.41
N PRO A 224 10.15 -5.03 3.53
CA PRO A 224 10.93 -6.27 3.56
C PRO A 224 11.80 -6.46 2.31
N ALA A 225 11.26 -6.16 1.13
CA ALA A 225 12.01 -6.24 -0.12
C ALA A 225 13.15 -5.19 -0.19
N VAL A 226 12.91 -3.98 0.29
CA VAL A 226 13.95 -2.94 0.42
C VAL A 226 15.08 -3.39 1.36
N ARG A 227 14.75 -3.99 2.49
CA ARG A 227 15.74 -4.53 3.43
C ARG A 227 16.54 -5.69 2.83
N ARG A 228 15.86 -6.60 2.11
CA ARG A 228 16.52 -7.69 1.39
C ARG A 228 17.48 -7.15 0.32
N ALA A 229 17.11 -6.08 -0.39
CA ALA A 229 17.98 -5.43 -1.36
C ALA A 229 19.29 -4.93 -0.71
N LEU A 230 19.21 -4.31 0.47
CA LEU A 230 20.40 -3.86 1.21
C LEU A 230 21.26 -5.04 1.70
N GLU A 231 20.66 -6.16 2.09
CA GLU A 231 21.36 -7.39 2.45
C GLU A 231 22.09 -7.98 1.23
N ALA A 232 21.41 -8.09 0.09
CA ALA A 232 21.99 -8.60 -1.15
C ALA A 232 23.18 -7.75 -1.62
N MET A 233 23.16 -6.43 -1.43
CA MET A 233 24.30 -5.57 -1.72
C MET A 233 25.49 -5.88 -0.80
N ARG A 234 25.25 -6.05 0.50
CA ARG A 234 26.32 -6.41 1.45
C ARG A 234 26.94 -7.79 1.19
N GLU A 235 26.10 -8.77 0.81
CA GLU A 235 26.57 -10.11 0.39
C GLU A 235 27.49 -10.06 -0.81
N ARG A 236 27.38 -9.03 -1.66
CA ARG A 236 28.24 -8.77 -2.82
C ARG A 236 29.49 -7.93 -2.49
N GLY A 237 29.64 -7.48 -1.24
CA GLY A 237 30.71 -6.58 -0.83
C GLY A 237 30.49 -5.10 -1.18
N GLU A 238 29.25 -4.75 -1.57
CA GLU A 238 28.82 -3.39 -1.85
C GLU A 238 28.02 -2.80 -0.68
N LEU A 239 28.00 -1.47 -0.55
CA LEU A 239 27.31 -0.76 0.53
C LEU A 239 27.63 -1.33 1.94
N THR A 240 28.89 -1.77 2.14
CA THR A 240 29.33 -2.45 3.35
C THR A 240 29.32 -1.55 4.60
N HIS A 241 29.39 -0.23 4.40
CA HIS A 241 29.29 0.81 5.42
C HIS A 241 27.91 1.46 5.50
N SER A 242 26.89 0.82 4.90
CA SER A 242 25.51 1.29 4.90
C SER A 242 24.63 0.36 5.69
N SER A 243 24.03 0.84 6.76
CA SER A 243 22.93 0.21 7.48
C SER A 243 21.58 0.70 6.96
N ALA A 244 20.48 0.07 7.38
CA ALA A 244 19.15 0.61 7.10
C ALA A 244 18.93 2.03 7.69
N GLY A 245 19.66 2.38 8.75
CA GLY A 245 19.63 3.72 9.37
C GLY A 245 20.35 4.79 8.55
N ASP A 246 21.23 4.40 7.63
CA ASP A 246 21.99 5.30 6.77
C ASP A 246 21.31 5.53 5.41
N MET A 247 20.42 4.60 5.01
CA MET A 247 19.75 4.62 3.72
C MET A 247 18.38 5.29 3.79
N ALA A 248 18.13 6.23 2.89
CA ALA A 248 16.83 6.88 2.74
C ALA A 248 16.21 6.57 1.38
N VAL A 249 14.88 6.55 1.31
CA VAL A 249 14.12 6.47 0.06
C VAL A 249 14.02 7.88 -0.49
N THR A 250 14.79 8.17 -1.53
CA THR A 250 14.94 9.53 -2.09
C THR A 250 13.98 9.82 -3.23
N GLY A 251 13.36 8.81 -3.81
CA GLY A 251 12.41 9.01 -4.90
C GLY A 251 11.89 7.70 -5.47
N MET A 252 11.07 7.84 -6.49
CA MET A 252 10.54 6.71 -7.28
C MET A 252 10.29 7.13 -8.71
N ASN A 253 10.32 6.18 -9.65
CA ASN A 253 9.77 6.38 -10.98
C ASN A 253 9.00 5.15 -11.47
N PHE A 254 8.12 5.37 -12.46
CA PHE A 254 7.30 4.34 -13.07
C PHE A 254 6.90 4.72 -14.49
N GLY A 255 6.89 3.77 -15.42
CA GLY A 255 6.40 3.96 -16.77
C GLY A 255 7.15 3.08 -17.77
N TRP A 256 7.25 3.55 -19.01
CA TRP A 256 7.81 2.80 -20.13
C TRP A 256 9.31 3.00 -20.33
N GLU A 257 10.01 1.90 -20.51
CA GLU A 257 11.31 1.81 -21.18
C GLU A 257 11.14 0.99 -22.47
N VAL A 258 11.60 1.54 -23.61
CA VAL A 258 11.28 0.99 -24.93
C VAL A 258 12.55 0.69 -25.73
N PRO A 259 13.37 -0.31 -25.33
CA PRO A 259 14.53 -0.73 -26.12
C PRO A 259 14.13 -1.59 -27.33
N GLY A 260 13.33 -1.03 -28.23
CA GLY A 260 12.84 -1.68 -29.46
C GLY A 260 11.66 -0.96 -30.07
N THR A 261 11.30 -1.32 -31.30
CA THR A 261 10.19 -0.69 -32.03
C THR A 261 8.85 -1.27 -31.59
N PHE A 262 8.39 -0.84 -30.41
CA PHE A 262 7.12 -1.26 -29.83
C PHE A 262 6.19 -0.07 -29.64
N ASP A 263 4.90 -0.28 -29.94
CA ASP A 263 3.83 0.64 -29.57
C ASP A 263 3.12 0.06 -28.35
N ALA A 264 3.06 0.82 -27.28
CA ALA A 264 2.50 0.32 -26.03
C ALA A 264 1.82 1.42 -25.21
N ALA A 265 0.76 1.05 -24.51
CA ALA A 265 0.06 1.92 -23.59
C ALA A 265 -0.22 1.22 -22.26
N ILE A 266 0.08 1.92 -21.16
CA ILE A 266 -0.23 1.50 -19.79
C ILE A 266 -1.15 2.52 -19.14
N GLU A 267 -2.10 2.04 -18.38
CA GLU A 267 -2.99 2.86 -17.56
C GLU A 267 -2.76 2.55 -16.09
N VAL A 268 -2.65 3.59 -15.28
CA VAL A 268 -2.45 3.47 -13.84
C VAL A 268 -3.38 4.41 -13.08
N ARG A 269 -3.91 3.94 -11.95
CA ARG A 269 -4.72 4.73 -11.04
C ARG A 269 -4.42 4.39 -9.59
N GLY A 270 -4.62 5.36 -8.70
CA GLY A 270 -4.42 5.18 -7.27
C GLY A 270 -2.98 4.85 -6.87
N MET A 271 -1.98 5.23 -7.70
CA MET A 271 -0.58 5.03 -7.38
C MET A 271 -0.19 5.86 -6.17
N SER A 272 0.31 5.19 -5.12
CA SER A 272 0.79 5.84 -3.90
C SER A 272 1.88 5.02 -3.23
N LEU A 273 2.82 5.71 -2.58
CA LEU A 273 3.84 5.13 -1.72
C LEU A 273 3.73 5.79 -0.35
N ILE A 274 3.48 5.01 0.70
CA ILE A 274 3.26 5.51 2.05
C ILE A 274 4.27 4.87 2.99
N ALA A 275 5.17 5.69 3.59
CA ALA A 275 6.06 5.29 4.66
C ALA A 275 5.39 5.52 6.01
N ALA A 276 5.19 4.46 6.80
CA ALA A 276 4.86 4.58 8.21
C ALA A 276 6.15 4.56 9.02
N MET A 277 6.36 5.57 9.86
CA MET A 277 7.55 5.69 10.68
C MET A 277 7.36 4.96 12.01
N ARG A 278 8.42 4.34 12.53
CA ARG A 278 8.42 3.74 13.86
C ARG A 278 8.26 4.82 14.93
N ARG A 279 7.41 4.56 15.88
CA ARG A 279 7.37 5.37 17.10
C ARG A 279 8.41 4.85 18.09
N THR A 280 8.91 5.73 18.90
CA THR A 280 9.82 5.35 20.00
C THR A 280 9.08 4.56 21.08
N GLU A 281 7.77 4.82 21.22
CA GLU A 281 6.89 4.12 22.14
C GLU A 281 5.59 3.70 21.43
N PRO A 282 5.09 2.47 21.68
CA PRO A 282 3.84 2.00 21.13
C PRO A 282 2.66 2.80 21.67
N VAL A 283 1.64 3.00 20.87
CA VAL A 283 0.38 3.58 21.33
C VAL A 283 -0.45 2.48 21.97
N ARG A 284 -0.70 2.58 23.27
CA ARG A 284 -1.57 1.66 24.02
C ARG A 284 -2.86 2.34 24.44
N VAL A 285 -3.94 1.58 24.41
CA VAL A 285 -5.28 2.00 24.81
C VAL A 285 -5.83 1.02 25.84
N CYS A 286 -6.21 1.52 26.98
CA CYS A 286 -6.96 0.74 27.97
C CYS A 286 -8.46 0.98 27.77
N LEU A 287 -9.20 -0.09 27.53
CA LEU A 287 -10.67 -0.13 27.57
C LEU A 287 -11.09 -0.68 28.94
N ALA A 288 -11.47 0.22 29.85
CA ALA A 288 -12.07 -0.18 31.13
C ALA A 288 -13.51 -0.59 30.86
N THR A 289 -13.87 -1.84 31.10
CA THR A 289 -15.20 -2.38 30.83
C THR A 289 -15.93 -2.78 32.10
N THR A 290 -17.24 -3.06 32.01
CA THR A 290 -18.02 -3.63 33.13
C THR A 290 -17.55 -5.02 33.57
N MET A 291 -16.68 -5.69 32.77
CA MET A 291 -16.16 -7.03 33.06
C MET A 291 -14.64 -7.07 33.33
N GLY A 292 -13.99 -5.91 33.38
CA GLY A 292 -12.55 -5.76 33.57
C GLY A 292 -11.90 -4.96 32.45
N ASP A 293 -10.58 -4.77 32.56
CA ASP A 293 -9.80 -3.97 31.61
C ASP A 293 -9.29 -4.83 30.47
N ILE A 294 -9.21 -4.23 29.25
CA ILE A 294 -8.51 -4.77 28.09
C ILE A 294 -7.51 -3.70 27.64
N VAL A 295 -6.22 -4.02 27.60
CA VAL A 295 -5.18 -3.13 27.05
C VAL A 295 -4.83 -3.57 25.64
N LEU A 296 -5.00 -2.64 24.72
CA LEU A 296 -4.71 -2.80 23.29
C LEU A 296 -3.41 -2.09 22.95
N GLU A 297 -2.54 -2.71 22.17
CA GLU A 297 -1.42 -2.04 21.49
C GLU A 297 -1.77 -1.85 20.03
N LEU A 298 -1.71 -0.60 19.56
CA LEU A 298 -2.05 -0.23 18.18
C LEU A 298 -0.84 -0.42 17.26
N ASP A 299 -1.07 -0.87 16.03
CA ASP A 299 -0.02 -1.25 15.08
C ASP A 299 0.44 -0.08 14.21
N ASP A 300 1.74 0.18 14.17
CA ASP A 300 2.33 1.26 13.37
C ASP A 300 2.25 1.03 11.85
N ARG A 301 2.01 -0.21 11.41
CA ARG A 301 1.85 -0.57 9.99
C ARG A 301 0.50 -0.14 9.41
N THR A 302 -0.44 0.26 10.27
CA THR A 302 -1.77 0.75 9.90
C THR A 302 -2.02 2.15 10.49
N PRO A 303 -1.24 3.16 10.08
CA PRO A 303 -1.20 4.46 10.74
C PRO A 303 -2.53 5.22 10.70
N ARG A 304 -3.33 5.07 9.64
CA ARG A 304 -4.64 5.74 9.56
C ARG A 304 -5.62 5.21 10.60
N HIS A 305 -5.69 3.88 10.75
CA HIS A 305 -6.55 3.24 11.75
C HIS A 305 -6.05 3.51 13.16
N ARG A 306 -4.73 3.37 13.40
CA ARG A 306 -4.08 3.69 14.66
C ARG A 306 -4.40 5.12 15.11
N ASP A 307 -4.10 6.12 14.25
CA ASP A 307 -4.23 7.53 14.60
C ASP A 307 -5.69 7.94 14.75
N ASN A 308 -6.60 7.39 13.92
CA ASN A 308 -8.04 7.60 14.07
C ASN A 308 -8.58 7.02 15.38
N PHE A 309 -8.23 5.77 15.71
CA PHE A 309 -8.68 5.13 16.95
C PHE A 309 -8.15 5.88 18.17
N ALA A 310 -6.87 6.24 18.18
CA ALA A 310 -6.26 7.03 19.25
C ALA A 310 -6.90 8.43 19.41
N ALA A 311 -7.27 9.09 18.30
CA ALA A 311 -7.98 10.37 18.34
C ALA A 311 -9.38 10.23 18.97
N LEU A 312 -10.15 9.22 18.55
CA LEU A 312 -11.48 8.93 19.13
C LEU A 312 -11.40 8.58 20.62
N VAL A 313 -10.34 7.88 21.05
CA VAL A 313 -10.08 7.61 22.48
C VAL A 313 -9.83 8.91 23.25
N ARG A 314 -9.00 9.84 22.71
CA ARG A 314 -8.75 11.13 23.36
C ARG A 314 -10.00 12.01 23.42
N GLU A 315 -10.88 11.91 22.42
CA GLU A 315 -12.17 12.59 22.40
C GLU A 315 -13.19 11.98 23.38
N GLY A 316 -12.87 10.86 24.06
CA GLY A 316 -13.81 10.13 24.91
C GLY A 316 -14.94 9.47 24.12
N TYR A 317 -14.74 9.27 22.82
CA TYR A 317 -15.77 8.74 21.92
C TYR A 317 -16.30 7.37 22.37
N TYR A 318 -15.43 6.49 22.84
CA TYR A 318 -15.80 5.12 23.22
C TYR A 318 -16.42 5.00 24.60
N ASP A 319 -16.40 6.08 25.40
CA ASP A 319 -16.95 6.05 26.76
C ASP A 319 -18.44 5.80 26.72
N SER A 320 -18.90 4.89 27.57
CA SER A 320 -20.28 4.42 27.69
C SER A 320 -20.84 3.62 26.50
N LEU A 321 -20.05 3.28 25.48
CA LEU A 321 -20.52 2.43 24.37
C LEU A 321 -20.59 0.95 24.78
N LEU A 322 -21.49 0.19 24.14
CA LEU A 322 -21.62 -1.24 24.32
C LEU A 322 -20.72 -2.05 23.39
N PHE A 323 -20.34 -3.24 23.86
CA PHE A 323 -20.08 -4.35 22.95
C PHE A 323 -21.45 -4.90 22.52
N HIS A 324 -21.99 -4.33 21.45
CA HIS A 324 -23.36 -4.54 20.99
C HIS A 324 -23.58 -5.85 20.23
N ARG A 325 -22.47 -6.52 19.84
CA ARG A 325 -22.51 -7.81 19.16
C ARG A 325 -21.38 -8.69 19.68
N VAL A 326 -21.73 -9.84 20.19
CA VAL A 326 -20.81 -10.84 20.74
C VAL A 326 -21.16 -12.20 20.17
N ILE A 327 -20.21 -12.83 19.49
CA ILE A 327 -20.36 -14.18 18.97
C ILE A 327 -19.29 -15.06 19.59
N GLY A 328 -19.74 -16.03 20.37
CA GLY A 328 -18.85 -17.01 21.03
C GLY A 328 -17.97 -17.72 20.00
N ASP A 329 -16.69 -17.92 20.34
CA ASP A 329 -15.68 -18.48 19.45
C ASP A 329 -15.44 -17.73 18.13
N PHE A 330 -15.84 -16.45 18.08
CA PHE A 330 -15.61 -15.60 16.91
C PHE A 330 -15.04 -14.24 17.30
N MET A 331 -15.83 -13.30 17.82
CA MET A 331 -15.38 -11.94 18.12
C MET A 331 -16.34 -11.19 19.05
N ILE A 332 -15.84 -10.09 19.63
CA ILE A 332 -16.66 -9.07 20.29
C ILE A 332 -16.56 -7.77 19.48
N GLN A 333 -17.69 -7.12 19.21
CA GLN A 333 -17.79 -5.91 18.38
C GLN A 333 -18.43 -4.75 19.17
N GLY A 334 -17.80 -3.57 19.05
CA GLY A 334 -18.27 -2.33 19.67
C GLY A 334 -18.03 -1.12 18.77
N GLY A 335 -18.26 0.08 19.32
CA GLY A 335 -17.96 1.35 18.64
C GLY A 335 -19.11 2.01 17.91
N ASP A 336 -20.35 1.49 18.04
CA ASP A 336 -21.53 2.15 17.48
C ASP A 336 -22.02 3.27 18.41
N PRO A 337 -22.09 4.54 17.95
CA PRO A 337 -22.44 5.69 18.81
C PRO A 337 -23.89 5.61 19.35
N ARG A 338 -24.80 4.90 18.66
CA ARG A 338 -26.19 4.74 19.07
C ARG A 338 -26.35 3.95 20.37
N THR A 339 -25.33 3.18 20.75
CA THR A 339 -25.33 2.36 21.96
C THR A 339 -25.02 3.12 23.25
N ARG A 340 -24.68 4.42 23.17
CA ARG A 340 -24.24 5.21 24.33
C ARG A 340 -25.30 5.35 25.42
N THR A 341 -26.55 5.54 25.05
CA THR A 341 -27.64 5.88 25.96
C THR A 341 -28.75 4.83 26.00
N VAL A 342 -28.59 3.75 25.26
CA VAL A 342 -29.59 2.66 25.20
C VAL A 342 -29.06 1.39 25.86
N SER A 343 -29.92 0.51 26.29
CA SER A 343 -29.58 -0.87 26.66
C SER A 343 -29.39 -1.72 25.40
N GLY A 344 -28.63 -2.83 25.50
CA GLY A 344 -28.49 -3.76 24.38
C GLY A 344 -29.80 -4.29 23.86
N ALA A 345 -30.78 -4.49 24.74
CA ALA A 345 -32.12 -4.95 24.38
C ALA A 345 -32.92 -3.93 23.55
N GLU A 346 -32.66 -2.63 23.73
CA GLU A 346 -33.33 -1.53 23.03
C GLU A 346 -32.56 -1.08 21.77
N PHE A 347 -31.32 -1.58 21.57
CA PHE A 347 -30.50 -1.18 20.45
C PHE A 347 -31.00 -1.77 19.14
N ASP A 348 -31.32 -0.90 18.17
CA ASP A 348 -31.69 -1.27 16.81
C ASP A 348 -30.50 -1.11 15.88
N VAL A 349 -29.92 -2.22 15.40
CA VAL A 349 -28.78 -2.24 14.51
C VAL A 349 -29.09 -1.65 13.13
N GLU A 350 -30.36 -1.74 12.68
CA GLU A 350 -30.84 -1.18 11.40
C GLU A 350 -31.39 0.24 11.56
N GLY A 351 -31.41 0.76 12.77
CA GLY A 351 -31.91 2.09 13.08
C GLY A 351 -31.07 3.19 12.37
N PRO A 352 -31.64 4.39 12.24
CA PRO A 352 -31.00 5.48 11.52
C PRO A 352 -29.69 5.92 12.19
N GLU A 353 -28.75 6.38 11.38
CA GLU A 353 -27.54 7.04 11.85
C GLU A 353 -27.87 8.26 12.70
N THR A 354 -27.35 8.33 13.91
CA THR A 354 -27.57 9.42 14.86
C THR A 354 -26.23 10.01 15.33
N GLY A 355 -26.24 11.28 15.73
CA GLY A 355 -25.04 11.98 16.17
C GLY A 355 -24.29 12.68 15.02
N GLU A 356 -23.00 12.95 15.22
CA GLU A 356 -22.21 13.69 14.25
C GLU A 356 -21.92 12.85 13.01
N ARG A 357 -22.16 13.41 11.83
CA ARG A 357 -21.92 12.77 10.53
C ARG A 357 -20.51 12.19 10.38
N ARG A 358 -19.48 12.84 10.96
CA ARG A 358 -18.08 12.38 10.88
C ARG A 358 -17.87 10.97 11.43
N TYR A 359 -18.69 10.51 12.35
CA TYR A 359 -18.58 9.16 12.93
C TYR A 359 -19.10 8.04 12.02
N TRP A 360 -19.86 8.41 10.99
CA TRP A 360 -20.41 7.49 9.98
C TRP A 360 -19.55 7.46 8.70
N GLU A 361 -18.55 8.31 8.62
CA GLU A 361 -17.61 8.30 7.50
C GLU A 361 -16.75 7.02 7.53
N SER A 362 -16.40 6.53 6.34
CA SER A 362 -15.48 5.40 6.20
C SER A 362 -14.05 5.87 5.99
N ILE A 363 -13.09 5.07 6.43
CA ILE A 363 -11.66 5.31 6.20
C ILE A 363 -11.10 4.27 5.22
N PRO A 364 -10.13 4.64 4.36
CA PRO A 364 -9.52 3.70 3.43
C PRO A 364 -8.90 2.50 4.14
N ALA A 365 -9.11 1.30 3.59
CA ALA A 365 -8.54 0.08 4.15
C ALA A 365 -6.99 0.12 4.20
N GLU A 366 -6.42 -0.49 5.23
CA GLU A 366 -4.97 -0.73 5.40
C GLU A 366 -4.71 -2.21 5.65
N ILE A 367 -5.14 -3.06 4.71
CA ILE A 367 -4.98 -4.51 4.80
C ILE A 367 -3.51 -4.87 4.58
N ARG A 368 -2.90 -5.60 5.54
CA ARG A 368 -1.47 -5.94 5.58
C ARG A 368 -1.23 -7.44 5.68
N PHE A 369 -2.03 -8.24 5.02
CA PHE A 369 -1.80 -9.68 4.97
C PHE A 369 -0.57 -10.02 4.10
N PRO A 370 0.32 -10.93 4.54
CA PRO A 370 0.25 -11.81 5.71
C PRO A 370 0.85 -11.24 7.00
N GLU A 371 1.37 -10.04 7.05
CA GLU A 371 2.05 -9.46 8.22
C GLU A 371 1.08 -9.18 9.38
N LEU A 372 -0.16 -8.81 9.05
CA LEU A 372 -1.28 -8.66 9.98
C LEU A 372 -2.43 -9.54 9.54
N TYR A 373 -2.88 -10.41 10.44
CA TYR A 373 -3.92 -11.40 10.19
C TYR A 373 -4.77 -11.64 11.44
N HIS A 374 -5.92 -12.26 11.29
CA HIS A 374 -6.96 -12.36 12.33
C HIS A 374 -6.69 -13.47 13.35
N ARG A 375 -5.49 -13.48 13.95
CA ARG A 375 -5.22 -14.35 15.11
C ARG A 375 -6.01 -13.92 16.33
N ARG A 376 -6.17 -14.81 17.31
CA ARG A 376 -6.80 -14.48 18.59
C ARG A 376 -6.16 -13.26 19.24
N GLY A 377 -7.01 -12.37 19.78
CA GLY A 377 -6.60 -11.15 20.46
C GLY A 377 -6.30 -9.97 19.54
N VAL A 378 -6.43 -10.06 18.21
CA VAL A 378 -6.24 -8.89 17.36
C VAL A 378 -7.44 -7.98 17.36
N LEU A 379 -7.16 -6.67 17.22
CA LEU A 379 -8.12 -5.59 17.02
C LEU A 379 -8.23 -5.30 15.53
N ALA A 380 -9.45 -5.33 15.00
CA ALA A 380 -9.72 -5.07 13.59
C ALA A 380 -10.91 -4.12 13.40
N ALA A 381 -10.94 -3.44 12.26
CA ALA A 381 -12.01 -2.51 11.93
C ALA A 381 -13.19 -3.25 11.29
N ALA A 382 -14.41 -2.93 11.73
CA ALA A 382 -15.64 -3.39 11.08
C ALA A 382 -15.82 -2.68 9.72
N ARG A 383 -16.58 -3.27 8.82
CA ARG A 383 -16.97 -2.70 7.53
C ARG A 383 -18.22 -3.37 6.96
N GLU A 384 -18.84 -2.72 6.02
CA GLU A 384 -19.90 -3.31 5.20
C GLU A 384 -19.37 -4.36 4.22
N GLY A 385 -20.26 -5.21 3.72
CA GLY A 385 -19.95 -6.27 2.76
C GLY A 385 -19.42 -5.76 1.40
N ASP A 386 -18.73 -6.63 0.64
CA ASP A 386 -18.13 -6.27 -0.65
C ASP A 386 -19.17 -5.87 -1.72
N ASP A 387 -20.44 -6.24 -1.55
CA ASP A 387 -21.57 -5.88 -2.42
C ASP A 387 -21.89 -4.38 -2.39
N VAL A 388 -21.78 -3.74 -1.23
CA VAL A 388 -22.01 -2.31 -1.04
C VAL A 388 -20.72 -1.52 -0.85
N ASN A 389 -19.63 -2.19 -0.48
CA ASN A 389 -18.34 -1.59 -0.17
C ASN A 389 -17.18 -2.34 -0.86
N PRO A 390 -17.11 -2.32 -2.20
CA PRO A 390 -16.09 -3.05 -2.97
C PRO A 390 -14.66 -2.55 -2.72
N GLU A 391 -14.49 -1.31 -2.23
CA GLU A 391 -13.20 -0.77 -1.82
C GLU A 391 -12.73 -1.26 -0.44
N ARG A 392 -13.58 -2.03 0.26
CA ARG A 392 -13.32 -2.56 1.61
C ARG A 392 -12.94 -1.48 2.62
N ARG A 393 -13.49 -0.30 2.45
CA ARG A 393 -13.29 0.81 3.38
C ARG A 393 -13.79 0.41 4.76
N SER A 394 -13.05 0.81 5.78
CA SER A 394 -13.36 0.49 7.16
C SER A 394 -14.36 1.49 7.77
N SER A 395 -15.20 1.04 8.68
CA SER A 395 -15.90 1.96 9.59
C SER A 395 -14.88 2.80 10.35
N ARG A 396 -15.16 4.07 10.51
CA ARG A 396 -14.32 5.00 11.28
C ARG A 396 -14.33 4.67 12.77
N THR A 397 -15.43 4.11 13.28
CA THR A 397 -15.69 3.99 14.71
C THR A 397 -15.88 2.56 15.18
N GLN A 398 -16.52 1.70 14.38
CA GLN A 398 -16.80 0.33 14.79
C GLN A 398 -15.58 -0.56 14.62
N PHE A 399 -15.31 -1.34 15.65
CA PHE A 399 -14.19 -2.28 15.73
C PHE A 399 -14.64 -3.61 16.33
N TYR A 400 -13.83 -4.64 16.14
CA TYR A 400 -13.99 -5.91 16.82
C TYR A 400 -12.67 -6.46 17.32
N ILE A 401 -12.72 -7.27 18.39
CA ILE A 401 -11.59 -8.01 18.93
C ILE A 401 -11.84 -9.49 18.70
N VAL A 402 -10.90 -10.16 18.07
CA VAL A 402 -11.02 -11.56 17.66
C VAL A 402 -10.79 -12.50 18.83
N TRP A 403 -11.69 -13.47 19.01
CA TRP A 403 -11.44 -14.67 19.81
C TRP A 403 -11.10 -15.86 18.92
N GLY A 404 -12.01 -16.24 18.05
CA GLY A 404 -11.86 -17.32 17.07
C GLY A 404 -11.63 -18.71 17.66
N ARG A 405 -11.40 -19.67 16.77
CA ARG A 405 -11.14 -21.08 17.13
C ARG A 405 -9.75 -21.50 16.69
N ARG A 406 -9.19 -22.54 17.35
CA ARG A 406 -8.06 -23.28 16.82
C ARG A 406 -8.53 -24.08 15.61
N MET A 407 -7.69 -24.17 14.59
CA MET A 407 -8.02 -24.85 13.34
C MET A 407 -6.95 -25.88 13.00
N ASP A 408 -7.35 -27.02 12.51
CA ASP A 408 -6.44 -28.01 11.94
C ASP A 408 -6.07 -27.67 10.47
N ASP A 409 -5.13 -28.40 9.90
CA ASP A 409 -4.65 -28.14 8.55
C ASP A 409 -5.74 -28.32 7.48
N ALA A 410 -6.66 -29.26 7.67
CA ALA A 410 -7.77 -29.48 6.73
C ALA A 410 -8.75 -28.30 6.71
N ALA A 411 -9.09 -27.77 7.89
CA ALA A 411 -9.94 -26.61 8.02
C ALA A 411 -9.27 -25.34 7.50
N LEU A 412 -7.95 -25.19 7.70
CA LEU A 412 -7.17 -24.07 7.14
C LEU A 412 -7.12 -24.14 5.62
N GLU A 413 -6.91 -25.34 5.03
CA GLU A 413 -6.90 -25.50 3.57
C GLU A 413 -8.26 -25.17 2.96
N ALA A 414 -9.33 -25.69 3.53
CA ALA A 414 -10.70 -25.38 3.08
C ALA A 414 -11.01 -23.87 3.19
N THR A 415 -10.50 -23.21 4.24
CA THR A 415 -10.64 -21.77 4.39
C THR A 415 -9.83 -21.00 3.37
N GLN A 416 -8.60 -21.41 3.11
CA GLN A 416 -7.73 -20.81 2.08
C GLN A 416 -8.39 -20.87 0.70
N GLU A 417 -8.93 -22.01 0.31
CA GLU A 417 -9.64 -22.15 -0.97
C GLU A 417 -10.89 -21.25 -1.06
N ARG A 418 -11.61 -21.07 0.04
CA ARG A 418 -12.74 -20.14 0.10
C ARG A 418 -12.29 -18.70 -0.07
N VAL A 419 -11.24 -18.28 0.65
CA VAL A 419 -10.70 -16.92 0.58
C VAL A 419 -10.08 -16.64 -0.79
N ARG A 420 -9.41 -17.61 -1.40
CA ARG A 420 -8.91 -17.51 -2.79
C ARG A 420 -10.00 -17.18 -3.79
N ARG A 421 -11.18 -17.78 -3.67
CA ARG A 421 -12.31 -17.47 -4.55
C ARG A 421 -12.78 -16.02 -4.43
N GLN A 422 -12.58 -15.38 -3.28
CA GLN A 422 -12.95 -13.99 -3.03
C GLN A 422 -11.85 -12.98 -3.38
N LEU A 423 -10.59 -13.34 -3.10
CA LEU A 423 -9.44 -12.44 -3.19
C LEU A 423 -8.55 -12.69 -4.42
N GLY A 424 -8.64 -13.89 -5.01
CA GLY A 424 -7.82 -14.33 -6.12
C GLY A 424 -6.72 -15.35 -5.73
N GLU A 425 -6.11 -15.92 -6.74
CA GLU A 425 -5.10 -17.00 -6.62
C GLU A 425 -3.81 -16.59 -5.88
N TRP A 426 -3.57 -15.30 -5.70
CA TRP A 426 -2.44 -14.78 -4.95
C TRP A 426 -2.49 -15.10 -3.45
N PHE A 427 -3.69 -15.38 -2.90
CA PHE A 427 -3.86 -15.58 -1.46
C PHE A 427 -3.40 -16.98 -1.03
N TYR A 428 -2.56 -17.03 -0.02
CA TYR A 428 -2.14 -18.26 0.65
C TYR A 428 -1.76 -17.99 2.10
N TYR A 429 -1.88 -18.99 2.97
CA TYR A 429 -1.41 -18.91 4.35
C TYR A 429 0.05 -19.37 4.44
N PRO A 430 1.03 -18.51 4.77
CA PRO A 430 2.37 -18.91 5.13
C PRO A 430 2.38 -19.88 6.33
N ASP A 431 3.41 -20.72 6.44
CA ASP A 431 3.52 -21.71 7.52
C ASP A 431 3.43 -21.10 8.92
N SER A 432 4.03 -19.92 9.12
CA SER A 432 3.96 -19.18 10.39
C SER A 432 2.53 -18.77 10.75
N VAL A 433 1.73 -18.38 9.76
CA VAL A 433 0.32 -18.01 9.95
C VAL A 433 -0.52 -19.25 10.24
N ARG A 434 -0.27 -20.36 9.52
CA ARG A 434 -0.90 -21.67 9.77
C ARG A 434 -0.63 -22.12 11.20
N GLU A 435 0.62 -22.06 11.65
CA GLU A 435 1.01 -22.45 13.00
C GLU A 435 0.30 -21.60 14.07
N ALA A 436 0.18 -20.30 13.86
CA ALA A 436 -0.54 -19.42 14.77
C ALA A 436 -2.02 -19.80 14.89
N TYR A 437 -2.69 -20.14 13.79
CA TYR A 437 -4.09 -20.59 13.82
C TYR A 437 -4.27 -21.96 14.48
N ARG A 438 -3.30 -22.86 14.33
CA ARG A 438 -3.32 -24.15 15.02
C ARG A 438 -3.15 -24.03 16.54
N THR A 439 -2.28 -23.14 16.98
CA THR A 439 -1.88 -23.02 18.39
C THR A 439 -2.73 -22.00 19.15
N ALA A 440 -2.83 -20.78 18.66
CA ALA A 440 -3.55 -19.70 19.31
C ALA A 440 -5.03 -19.61 18.87
N GLY A 441 -5.32 -19.94 17.61
CA GLY A 441 -6.65 -19.78 17.02
C GLY A 441 -6.86 -18.39 16.41
N GLY A 442 -8.07 -18.17 15.91
CA GLY A 442 -8.46 -16.92 15.26
C GLY A 442 -9.58 -17.10 14.22
N THR A 443 -9.69 -16.15 13.29
CA THR A 443 -10.74 -16.09 12.27
C THR A 443 -10.17 -15.94 10.86
N PRO A 444 -9.46 -16.96 10.34
CA PRO A 444 -8.70 -16.86 9.09
C PRO A 444 -9.54 -16.48 7.86
N HIS A 445 -10.85 -16.73 7.89
CA HIS A 445 -11.76 -16.37 6.79
C HIS A 445 -11.93 -14.85 6.58
N LEU A 446 -11.44 -14.02 7.50
CA LEU A 446 -11.45 -12.55 7.38
C LEU A 446 -10.14 -11.99 6.83
N ASP A 447 -9.09 -12.83 6.70
CA ASP A 447 -7.78 -12.39 6.25
C ASP A 447 -7.80 -11.87 4.82
N GLY A 448 -7.02 -10.80 4.59
CA GLY A 448 -6.96 -10.12 3.31
C GLY A 448 -8.22 -9.33 2.92
N ALA A 449 -9.25 -9.29 3.79
CA ALA A 449 -10.50 -8.59 3.54
C ALA A 449 -10.85 -7.50 4.56
N TYR A 450 -10.22 -7.51 5.74
CA TYR A 450 -10.45 -6.53 6.81
C TYR A 450 -9.10 -5.98 7.31
N THR A 451 -9.11 -4.74 7.83
CA THR A 451 -7.91 -4.13 8.40
C THR A 451 -7.74 -4.52 9.86
N VAL A 452 -6.68 -5.27 10.15
CA VAL A 452 -6.16 -5.48 11.51
C VAL A 452 -5.25 -4.31 11.85
N PHE A 453 -5.45 -3.65 13.02
CA PHE A 453 -4.70 -2.45 13.38
C PHE A 453 -4.20 -2.41 14.83
N GLY A 454 -4.28 -3.53 15.55
CA GLY A 454 -3.77 -3.66 16.89
C GLY A 454 -3.98 -5.05 17.47
N HIS A 455 -3.63 -5.23 18.72
CA HIS A 455 -3.84 -6.48 19.44
C HIS A 455 -3.90 -6.27 20.95
N VAL A 456 -4.50 -7.21 21.66
CA VAL A 456 -4.56 -7.26 23.12
C VAL A 456 -3.18 -7.61 23.67
N VAL A 457 -2.68 -6.79 24.58
CA VAL A 457 -1.43 -7.02 25.33
C VAL A 457 -1.70 -7.40 26.78
N GLU A 458 -2.84 -6.96 27.35
CA GLU A 458 -3.30 -7.32 28.68
C GLU A 458 -4.82 -7.48 28.69
N GLY A 459 -5.39 -8.35 29.55
CA GLY A 459 -6.84 -8.55 29.67
C GLY A 459 -7.41 -9.60 28.71
N MET A 460 -6.63 -10.61 28.31
CA MET A 460 -7.15 -11.73 27.53
C MET A 460 -8.20 -12.53 28.28
N GLU A 461 -8.14 -12.61 29.58
CA GLU A 461 -9.16 -13.20 30.46
C GLU A 461 -10.46 -12.40 30.44
N THR A 462 -10.39 -11.07 30.40
CA THR A 462 -11.56 -10.20 30.22
C THR A 462 -12.20 -10.42 28.83
N LEU A 463 -11.38 -10.50 27.79
CA LEU A 463 -11.86 -10.81 26.43
C LEU A 463 -12.56 -12.19 26.40
N GLU A 464 -11.98 -13.20 27.08
CA GLU A 464 -12.57 -14.52 27.19
C GLU A 464 -13.92 -14.50 27.94
N ALA A 465 -14.01 -13.74 29.02
CA ALA A 465 -15.24 -13.60 29.79
C ALA A 465 -16.34 -12.94 28.94
N ILE A 466 -16.03 -11.85 28.22
CA ILE A 466 -16.97 -11.14 27.37
C ILE A 466 -17.48 -12.04 26.23
N GLN A 467 -16.58 -12.74 25.51
CA GLN A 467 -16.99 -13.58 24.38
C GLN A 467 -17.83 -14.81 24.79
N ARG A 468 -17.85 -15.16 26.08
CA ARG A 468 -18.68 -16.21 26.65
C ARG A 468 -20.03 -15.71 27.24
N THR A 469 -20.25 -14.40 27.22
CA THR A 469 -21.48 -13.82 27.71
C THR A 469 -22.68 -14.39 26.94
N PRO A 470 -23.77 -14.78 27.62
CA PRO A 470 -25.01 -15.20 26.96
C PRO A 470 -25.57 -14.09 26.06
N THR A 471 -25.97 -14.45 24.86
CA THR A 471 -26.52 -13.52 23.86
C THR A 471 -27.92 -13.92 23.42
N ASP A 472 -28.64 -12.95 22.87
CA ASP A 472 -29.94 -13.18 22.24
C ASP A 472 -29.81 -13.70 20.80
N SER A 473 -30.92 -13.84 20.09
CA SER A 473 -30.94 -14.33 18.70
C SER A 473 -30.30 -13.36 17.68
N LEU A 474 -29.94 -12.15 18.09
CA LEU A 474 -29.27 -11.12 17.28
C LEU A 474 -27.78 -10.93 17.71
N ASP A 475 -27.21 -11.91 18.41
CA ASP A 475 -25.84 -11.89 18.95
C ASP A 475 -25.59 -10.74 19.96
N ARG A 476 -26.64 -10.16 20.57
CA ARG A 476 -26.51 -9.10 21.57
C ARG A 476 -26.37 -9.70 22.96
N PRO A 477 -25.40 -9.24 23.80
CA PRO A 477 -25.31 -9.65 25.19
C PRO A 477 -26.65 -9.41 25.93
N ILE A 478 -27.14 -10.43 26.67
CA ILE A 478 -28.36 -10.32 27.48
C ILE A 478 -28.15 -9.32 28.63
N GLU A 479 -26.96 -9.36 29.23
CA GLU A 479 -26.51 -8.34 30.18
C GLU A 479 -25.54 -7.42 29.47
N ASP A 480 -25.78 -6.10 29.56
CA ASP A 480 -24.96 -5.08 28.87
C ASP A 480 -23.46 -5.16 29.24
N VAL A 481 -22.62 -5.39 28.26
CA VAL A 481 -21.18 -5.25 28.40
C VAL A 481 -20.77 -3.88 27.87
N ARG A 482 -20.37 -2.97 28.76
CA ARG A 482 -20.16 -1.57 28.45
C ARG A 482 -18.69 -1.18 28.63
N ILE A 483 -18.16 -0.39 27.69
CA ILE A 483 -16.89 0.33 27.84
C ILE A 483 -17.18 1.51 28.77
N LEU A 484 -16.72 1.44 30.02
CA LEU A 484 -16.90 2.51 30.98
C LEU A 484 -16.06 3.74 30.63
N ARG A 485 -14.83 3.49 30.17
CA ARG A 485 -13.89 4.51 29.72
C ARG A 485 -12.80 3.92 28.82
N ALA A 486 -12.42 4.67 27.79
CA ALA A 486 -11.25 4.41 26.98
C ALA A 486 -10.19 5.50 27.22
N ARG A 487 -8.90 5.12 27.38
CA ARG A 487 -7.81 6.08 27.61
C ARG A 487 -6.50 5.60 26.99
N ILE A 488 -5.65 6.55 26.55
CA ILE A 488 -4.26 6.26 26.19
C ILE A 488 -3.48 5.97 27.47
N VAL A 489 -2.64 4.94 27.43
CA VAL A 489 -1.80 4.53 28.57
C VAL A 489 -0.35 4.37 28.12
N GLY A 490 0.58 4.66 29.01
CA GLY A 490 2.01 4.40 28.79
C GLY A 490 2.35 2.90 28.81
N ALA A 491 3.60 2.57 28.53
CA ALA A 491 4.09 1.20 28.53
C ALA A 491 3.94 0.51 29.90
N ASP A 492 3.84 1.28 30.98
CA ASP A 492 3.61 0.83 32.35
C ASP A 492 2.12 0.69 32.74
N GLY A 493 1.21 0.87 31.77
CA GLY A 493 -0.25 0.81 31.97
C GLY A 493 -0.85 2.01 32.68
N ARG A 494 -0.07 3.03 33.05
CA ARG A 494 -0.55 4.26 33.69
C ARG A 494 -1.07 5.24 32.64
N ALA A 495 -2.03 6.07 33.02
CA ALA A 495 -2.52 7.14 32.16
C ALA A 495 -1.37 8.06 31.74
N ASP A 496 -1.30 8.42 30.44
CA ASP A 496 -0.27 9.32 29.95
C ASP A 496 -0.61 10.74 30.44
N ASP A 497 0.19 11.29 31.37
CA ASP A 497 -0.06 12.61 32.00
C ASP A 497 -0.02 13.78 30.99
N LYS A 498 0.35 13.53 29.73
CA LYS A 498 0.34 14.55 28.68
C LYS A 498 -1.06 14.91 28.15
N ASP A 499 -2.08 14.10 28.46
CA ASP A 499 -3.45 14.35 28.02
C ASP A 499 -4.31 15.21 29.00
N ASN A 500 -3.74 15.63 30.14
CA ASN A 500 -4.45 16.44 31.14
C ASN A 500 -4.29 17.97 30.99
N GLY A 501 -3.72 18.43 29.92
CA GLY A 501 -3.38 19.86 29.73
C GLY A 501 -4.21 20.59 28.69
N GLN A 502 -5.53 20.59 28.79
CA GLN A 502 -6.40 21.65 28.21
C GLN A 502 -7.82 21.53 28.75
N ASN A 503 -8.05 22.03 29.93
CA ASN A 503 -9.31 22.61 30.39
C ASN A 503 -9.04 23.42 31.66
N ASP A 504 -8.63 24.65 31.45
CA ASP A 504 -8.86 25.81 32.34
C ASP A 504 -9.33 27.00 31.52
#